data_2f1cbeb77888ac0484ec9ba6b16a5dc4
#
_entry.id   2f1cbeb77888ac0484ec9ba6b16a5dc4
#
_cell.length_a   1.000
_cell.length_b   1.000
_cell.length_c   1.000
_cell.angle_alpha   90.00
_cell.angle_beta   90.00
_cell.angle_gamma   90.00
#
_symmetry.space_group_name_H-M   'P 1'
#
loop_
_entity.id
_entity.type
_entity.pdbx_description
1 polymer ?
#
loop_
_entity_poly.entity_id
_entity_poly.type
_entity_poly.pdbx_seq_one_letter_code
_entity_poly.pdbx_strand_id
1 'polypeptide(L)'
;RGIYGIELDESGLKIKEGAEKFQIAPGSDGNVNNIEATMILKKGRYYYLFGSSGTCCDGANSTYHVVVARSTSIKGPFVNKSKRSVMVSHFETILTKSDDVVGPGHNSELIQDDNGDWWMLYHGFQANDIDGGRVLYLDQVKWDSDDWPYIEGGIPSKKSRKPYFKDYVFNGIEN
;
A
#
# COMPACT_ATOMS: atom_id res chain seq x y z
N ARG A 1 -1.49 9.08 18.49
CA ARG A 1 -1.52 9.01 17.02
C ARG A 1 -1.13 7.60 16.58
N GLY A 2 -1.47 7.19 15.36
CA GLY A 2 -1.14 5.87 14.82
C GLY A 2 -2.31 5.21 14.11
N ILE A 3 -2.08 4.01 13.60
CA ILE A 3 -3.10 3.16 12.99
C ILE A 3 -3.65 2.21 14.04
N TYR A 4 -4.95 2.16 14.14
CA TYR A 4 -5.66 1.33 15.10
C TYR A 4 -6.72 0.50 14.40
N GLY A 5 -7.01 -0.66 14.98
CA GLY A 5 -8.13 -1.52 14.61
C GLY A 5 -9.11 -1.65 15.77
N ILE A 6 -10.36 -1.93 15.42
CA ILE A 6 -11.40 -2.36 16.35
C ILE A 6 -12.32 -3.37 15.66
N GLU A 7 -12.78 -4.36 16.39
CA GLU A 7 -13.67 -5.38 15.83
C GLU A 7 -15.09 -4.82 15.67
N LEU A 8 -15.71 -5.09 14.52
CA LEU A 8 -17.11 -4.79 14.26
C LEU A 8 -17.97 -6.02 14.52
N ASP A 9 -19.25 -5.81 14.71
CA ASP A 9 -20.25 -6.87 14.78
C ASP A 9 -20.44 -7.56 13.41
N GLU A 10 -21.27 -8.59 13.34
CA GLU A 10 -21.52 -9.35 12.10
C GLU A 10 -22.13 -8.51 10.98
N SER A 11 -22.80 -7.40 11.30
CA SER A 11 -23.35 -6.49 10.30
C SER A 11 -22.26 -5.62 9.63
N GLY A 12 -21.09 -5.49 10.27
CA GLY A 12 -20.02 -4.58 9.84
C GLY A 12 -20.33 -3.09 10.04
N LEU A 13 -21.44 -2.74 10.66
CA LEU A 13 -21.90 -1.36 10.81
C LEU A 13 -21.74 -0.81 12.23
N LYS A 14 -21.46 -1.64 13.22
CA LYS A 14 -21.31 -1.25 14.61
C LYS A 14 -20.09 -1.90 15.23
N ILE A 15 -19.53 -1.22 16.22
CA ILE A 15 -18.48 -1.81 17.05
C ILE A 15 -19.10 -2.99 17.80
N LYS A 16 -18.45 -4.14 17.77
CA LYS A 16 -18.84 -5.32 18.51
C LYS A 16 -18.82 -5.03 20.01
N GLU A 17 -19.83 -5.48 20.71
CA GLU A 17 -19.90 -5.33 22.17
C GLU A 17 -18.67 -5.97 22.84
N GLY A 18 -18.03 -5.22 23.75
CA GLY A 18 -16.81 -5.66 24.43
C GLY A 18 -15.54 -5.60 23.56
N ALA A 19 -15.62 -5.13 22.32
CA ALA A 19 -14.43 -5.01 21.49
C ALA A 19 -13.47 -3.93 22.01
N GLU A 20 -12.21 -4.28 22.12
CA GLU A 20 -11.15 -3.35 22.50
C GLU A 20 -10.39 -2.83 21.27
N LYS A 21 -10.05 -1.55 21.31
CA LYS A 21 -9.21 -0.91 20.32
C LYS A 21 -7.77 -1.37 20.48
N PHE A 22 -7.10 -1.78 19.40
CA PHE A 22 -5.72 -2.21 19.41
C PHE A 22 -4.88 -1.40 18.39
N GLN A 23 -3.61 -1.18 18.72
CA GLN A 23 -2.70 -0.45 17.85
C GLN A 23 -2.02 -1.40 16.86
N ILE A 24 -2.04 -1.03 15.58
CA ILE A 24 -1.45 -1.80 14.46
C ILE A 24 -0.08 -1.23 14.09
N ALA A 25 0.02 0.11 13.98
CA ALA A 25 1.25 0.81 13.65
C ALA A 25 1.34 2.14 14.44
N PRO A 26 2.55 2.64 14.71
CA PRO A 26 2.73 3.88 15.46
C PRO A 26 2.32 5.09 14.63
N GLY A 27 2.08 6.20 15.32
CA GLY A 27 2.00 7.52 14.71
C GLY A 27 3.35 8.20 14.68
N SER A 28 3.40 9.42 14.12
CA SER A 28 4.60 10.23 14.19
C SER A 28 4.76 10.84 15.57
N ASP A 29 5.80 10.42 16.26
CA ASP A 29 6.31 11.04 17.47
C ASP A 29 7.74 11.54 17.21
N GLY A 30 7.87 12.46 16.24
CA GLY A 30 9.12 13.12 15.90
C GLY A 30 10.23 12.24 15.28
N ASN A 31 10.35 10.99 15.67
CA ASN A 31 11.40 10.06 15.18
C ASN A 31 10.84 8.81 14.50
N VAL A 32 9.52 8.71 14.35
CA VAL A 32 8.86 7.55 13.75
C VAL A 32 8.19 8.01 12.46
N ASN A 33 8.49 7.32 11.35
CA ASN A 33 7.87 7.64 10.07
C ASN A 33 6.36 7.45 10.16
N ASN A 34 5.61 8.45 9.70
CA ASN A 34 4.18 8.33 9.48
C ASN A 34 3.91 7.22 8.49
N ILE A 35 2.83 6.50 8.72
CA ILE A 35 2.23 5.63 7.73
C ILE A 35 0.78 6.05 7.54
N GLU A 36 0.36 6.15 6.29
CA GLU A 36 -1.01 6.48 5.90
C GLU A 36 -1.45 5.64 4.69
N ALA A 37 -2.65 5.85 4.16
CA ALA A 37 -3.24 5.01 3.10
C ALA A 37 -3.15 3.53 3.43
N THR A 38 -3.41 3.18 4.69
CA THR A 38 -3.23 1.81 5.16
C THR A 38 -4.38 0.91 4.75
N MET A 39 -4.02 -0.28 4.26
CA MET A 39 -4.95 -1.37 4.03
C MET A 39 -4.36 -2.68 4.56
N ILE A 40 -5.21 -3.65 4.90
CA ILE A 40 -4.78 -4.98 5.29
C ILE A 40 -5.37 -6.00 4.31
N LEU A 41 -4.49 -6.73 3.64
CA LEU A 41 -4.85 -7.87 2.80
C LEU A 41 -4.58 -9.16 3.56
N LYS A 42 -5.56 -10.08 3.59
CA LYS A 42 -5.33 -11.46 4.01
C LYS A 42 -5.02 -12.32 2.78
N LYS A 43 -3.83 -12.95 2.77
CA LYS A 43 -3.43 -13.92 1.75
C LYS A 43 -2.73 -15.12 2.41
N GLY A 44 -3.26 -16.32 2.17
CA GLY A 44 -2.77 -17.52 2.84
C GLY A 44 -2.87 -17.39 4.37
N ARG A 45 -1.77 -17.65 5.05
CA ARG A 45 -1.68 -17.56 6.52
C ARG A 45 -1.36 -16.17 7.05
N TYR A 46 -1.05 -15.19 6.18
CA TYR A 46 -0.60 -13.87 6.58
C TYR A 46 -1.66 -12.79 6.36
N TYR A 47 -1.60 -11.79 7.21
CA TYR A 47 -2.16 -10.47 7.05
C TYR A 47 -1.03 -9.52 6.64
N TYR A 48 -1.21 -8.80 5.55
CA TYR A 48 -0.24 -7.84 5.02
C TYR A 48 -0.75 -6.44 5.25
N LEU A 49 -0.03 -5.66 6.03
CA LEU A 49 -0.29 -4.25 6.24
C LEU A 49 0.49 -3.48 5.17
N PHE A 50 -0.22 -2.95 4.18
CA PHE A 50 0.33 -1.99 3.22
C PHE A 50 0.08 -0.58 3.73
N GLY A 51 0.91 0.34 3.30
CA GLY A 51 0.74 1.75 3.55
C GLY A 51 1.79 2.57 2.83
N SER A 52 1.72 3.87 3.01
CA SER A 52 2.65 4.81 2.40
C SER A 52 3.30 5.68 3.46
N SER A 53 4.58 5.94 3.28
CA SER A 53 5.42 6.68 4.24
C SER A 53 6.23 7.76 3.53
N GLY A 54 6.73 8.73 4.27
CA GLY A 54 7.46 9.87 3.74
C GLY A 54 6.58 11.08 3.45
N THR A 55 7.13 12.08 2.73
CA THR A 55 6.44 13.32 2.37
C THR A 55 5.76 13.18 1.01
N CYS A 56 4.43 13.37 0.95
CA CYS A 56 3.64 13.19 -0.28
C CYS A 56 3.60 14.44 -1.18
N CYS A 57 3.86 15.63 -0.62
CA CYS A 57 3.32 16.86 -1.16
C CYS A 57 4.37 17.95 -1.28
N ASP A 58 5.63 17.59 -1.50
CA ASP A 58 6.79 18.48 -1.58
C ASP A 58 7.39 18.52 -3.01
N GLY A 59 6.51 18.38 -4.03
CA GLY A 59 6.91 18.41 -5.43
C GLY A 59 8.08 17.46 -5.71
N ALA A 60 9.15 17.99 -6.31
CA ALA A 60 10.35 17.24 -6.65
C ALA A 60 11.12 16.68 -5.43
N ASN A 61 10.89 17.24 -4.23
CA ASN A 61 11.53 16.79 -2.99
C ASN A 61 10.72 15.73 -2.25
N SER A 62 9.56 15.32 -2.78
CA SER A 62 8.72 14.29 -2.17
C SER A 62 9.48 12.98 -1.98
N THR A 63 9.41 12.43 -0.75
CA THR A 63 10.05 11.18 -0.36
C THR A 63 9.05 10.04 -0.20
N TYR A 64 7.80 10.25 -0.64
CA TYR A 64 6.72 9.30 -0.50
C TYR A 64 7.04 7.98 -1.17
N HIS A 65 6.66 6.88 -0.54
CA HIS A 65 6.96 5.52 -1.01
C HIS A 65 5.99 4.54 -0.36
N VAL A 66 5.78 3.39 -1.00
CA VAL A 66 4.90 2.33 -0.48
C VAL A 66 5.70 1.32 0.32
N VAL A 67 5.15 0.98 1.48
CA VAL A 67 5.74 0.04 2.43
C VAL A 67 4.78 -1.09 2.77
N VAL A 68 5.32 -2.22 3.23
CA VAL A 68 4.56 -3.37 3.68
C VAL A 68 5.18 -4.02 4.91
N ALA A 69 4.33 -4.62 5.72
CA ALA A 69 4.71 -5.55 6.79
C ALA A 69 3.69 -6.69 6.87
N ARG A 70 4.00 -7.79 7.56
CA ARG A 70 3.05 -8.89 7.70
C ARG A 70 2.98 -9.45 9.11
N SER A 71 1.86 -10.10 9.40
CA SER A 71 1.61 -10.83 10.65
C SER A 71 0.79 -12.08 10.37
N THR A 72 0.81 -13.05 11.27
CA THR A 72 -0.12 -14.19 11.26
C THR A 72 -1.42 -13.88 11.99
N SER A 73 -1.53 -12.71 12.61
CA SER A 73 -2.72 -12.21 13.30
C SER A 73 -3.09 -10.83 12.77
N ILE A 74 -4.38 -10.56 12.58
CA ILE A 74 -4.87 -9.23 12.19
C ILE A 74 -4.54 -8.15 13.23
N LYS A 75 -4.38 -8.54 14.48
CA LYS A 75 -3.99 -7.64 15.58
C LYS A 75 -2.48 -7.41 15.66
N GLY A 76 -1.70 -8.07 14.81
CA GLY A 76 -0.24 -8.01 14.85
C GLY A 76 0.39 -9.05 15.81
N PRO A 77 1.66 -8.90 16.19
CA PRO A 77 2.56 -7.84 15.73
C PRO A 77 2.89 -7.96 14.24
N PHE A 78 2.86 -6.84 13.54
CA PHE A 78 3.33 -6.75 12.16
C PHE A 78 4.84 -6.55 12.16
N VAL A 79 5.53 -7.28 11.27
CA VAL A 79 6.98 -7.27 11.16
C VAL A 79 7.43 -7.21 9.71
N ASN A 80 8.66 -6.75 9.48
CA ASN A 80 9.33 -6.77 8.19
C ASN A 80 10.02 -8.14 7.92
N LYS A 81 10.72 -8.29 6.78
CA LYS A 81 11.47 -9.51 6.41
C LYS A 81 12.49 -9.93 7.47
N SER A 82 13.12 -8.97 8.15
CA SER A 82 14.08 -9.20 9.25
C SER A 82 13.41 -9.44 10.61
N LYS A 83 12.09 -9.65 10.66
CA LYS A 83 11.28 -9.85 11.87
C LYS A 83 11.31 -8.66 12.85
N ARG A 84 11.63 -7.47 12.37
CA ARG A 84 11.62 -6.24 13.16
C ARG A 84 10.24 -5.61 13.12
N SER A 85 9.80 -5.07 14.26
CA SER A 85 8.43 -4.57 14.43
C SER A 85 8.18 -3.24 13.71
N VAL A 86 7.00 -3.09 13.12
CA VAL A 86 6.50 -1.81 12.60
C VAL A 86 6.34 -0.77 13.70
N MET A 87 6.16 -1.19 14.94
CA MET A 87 6.02 -0.27 16.09
C MET A 87 7.25 0.61 16.33
N VAL A 88 8.38 0.26 15.70
CA VAL A 88 9.61 1.07 15.65
C VAL A 88 10.01 1.37 14.20
N SER A 89 9.02 1.56 13.32
CA SER A 89 9.15 1.97 11.91
C SER A 89 9.95 1.02 11.01
N HIS A 90 9.91 -0.27 11.29
CA HIS A 90 10.55 -1.26 10.42
C HIS A 90 9.55 -1.90 9.46
N PHE A 91 9.50 -1.38 8.25
CA PHE A 91 8.73 -1.89 7.13
C PHE A 91 9.65 -2.40 6.02
N GLU A 92 9.10 -3.10 5.03
CA GLU A 92 9.73 -3.33 3.73
C GLU A 92 9.23 -2.28 2.74
N THR A 93 10.13 -1.60 2.05
CA THR A 93 9.77 -0.73 0.93
C THR A 93 9.57 -1.58 -0.31
N ILE A 94 8.42 -1.46 -0.97
CA ILE A 94 8.08 -2.19 -2.19
C ILE A 94 7.98 -1.31 -3.43
N LEU A 95 7.85 0.00 -3.23
CA LEU A 95 7.80 0.98 -4.31
C LEU A 95 8.43 2.30 -3.85
N THR A 96 9.38 2.81 -4.63
CA THR A 96 10.03 4.10 -4.39
C THR A 96 10.15 4.88 -5.70
N LYS A 97 10.67 6.10 -5.63
CA LYS A 97 10.86 6.97 -6.80
C LYS A 97 11.72 6.34 -7.89
N SER A 98 11.47 6.72 -9.12
CA SER A 98 12.32 6.46 -10.29
C SER A 98 12.82 7.79 -10.89
N ASP A 99 13.53 7.71 -12.02
CA ASP A 99 13.91 8.90 -12.80
C ASP A 99 12.69 9.63 -13.39
N ASP A 100 11.58 8.90 -13.62
CA ASP A 100 10.38 9.44 -14.27
C ASP A 100 9.27 9.80 -13.26
N VAL A 101 9.30 9.25 -12.04
CA VAL A 101 8.22 9.42 -11.05
C VAL A 101 8.78 9.75 -9.67
N VAL A 102 8.29 10.83 -9.09
CA VAL A 102 8.69 11.33 -7.76
C VAL A 102 7.56 11.09 -6.76
N GLY A 103 7.91 10.61 -5.58
CA GLY A 103 6.98 10.43 -4.46
C GLY A 103 5.81 9.48 -4.76
N PRO A 104 6.03 8.25 -5.29
CA PRO A 104 4.96 7.30 -5.53
C PRO A 104 4.40 6.78 -4.21
N GLY A 105 3.08 6.92 -4.00
CA GLY A 105 2.45 6.47 -2.76
C GLY A 105 0.95 6.69 -2.73
N HIS A 106 0.37 6.66 -1.54
CA HIS A 106 -1.06 6.64 -1.29
C HIS A 106 -1.73 5.49 -2.01
N ASN A 107 -1.19 4.30 -1.73
CA ASN A 107 -1.65 3.07 -2.36
C ASN A 107 -3.14 2.80 -2.11
N SER A 108 -3.80 2.28 -3.14
CA SER A 108 -5.15 1.71 -3.03
C SER A 108 -5.14 0.36 -2.31
N GLU A 109 -6.32 -0.21 -2.15
CA GLU A 109 -6.46 -1.64 -1.95
C GLU A 109 -5.83 -2.40 -3.13
N LEU A 110 -5.35 -3.61 -2.86
CA LEU A 110 -4.93 -4.51 -3.91
C LEU A 110 -6.14 -5.17 -4.54
N ILE A 111 -6.23 -5.13 -5.86
CA ILE A 111 -7.28 -5.76 -6.64
C ILE A 111 -6.68 -6.97 -7.37
N GLN A 112 -7.35 -8.11 -7.29
CA GLN A 112 -6.98 -9.28 -8.06
C GLN A 112 -7.80 -9.33 -9.34
N ASP A 113 -7.12 -9.45 -10.50
CA ASP A 113 -7.79 -9.62 -11.78
C ASP A 113 -8.20 -11.09 -12.01
N ASP A 114 -8.94 -11.36 -13.08
CA ASP A 114 -9.48 -12.71 -13.37
C ASP A 114 -8.40 -13.73 -13.80
N ASN A 115 -7.19 -13.27 -14.05
CA ASN A 115 -6.02 -14.16 -14.23
C ASN A 115 -5.35 -14.50 -12.88
N GLY A 116 -5.82 -13.91 -11.78
CA GLY A 116 -5.24 -14.08 -10.46
C GLY A 116 -4.05 -13.16 -10.15
N ASP A 117 -3.79 -12.18 -11.01
CA ASP A 117 -2.72 -11.22 -10.80
C ASP A 117 -3.19 -10.06 -9.93
N TRP A 118 -2.29 -9.58 -9.04
CA TRP A 118 -2.58 -8.51 -8.12
C TRP A 118 -2.12 -7.16 -8.66
N TRP A 119 -2.92 -6.13 -8.44
CA TRP A 119 -2.71 -4.78 -8.94
C TRP A 119 -2.91 -3.75 -7.85
N MET A 120 -2.12 -2.68 -7.92
CA MET A 120 -2.17 -1.56 -6.99
C MET A 120 -2.20 -0.25 -7.77
N LEU A 121 -3.19 0.60 -7.46
CA LEU A 121 -3.20 2.01 -7.85
C LEU A 121 -2.44 2.82 -6.80
N TYR A 122 -1.75 3.84 -7.24
CA TYR A 122 -1.08 4.82 -6.40
C TYR A 122 -0.93 6.13 -7.17
N HIS A 123 -0.49 7.20 -6.53
CA HIS A 123 -0.19 8.44 -7.24
C HIS A 123 1.28 8.81 -7.09
N GLY A 124 1.75 9.72 -7.95
CA GLY A 124 3.08 10.31 -7.90
C GLY A 124 3.15 11.52 -8.82
N PHE A 125 4.21 12.30 -8.71
CA PHE A 125 4.49 13.37 -9.65
C PHE A 125 5.25 12.82 -10.87
N GLN A 126 4.94 13.33 -12.06
CA GLN A 126 5.81 13.14 -13.21
C GLN A 126 7.06 13.99 -13.03
N ALA A 127 8.26 13.41 -13.12
CA ALA A 127 9.50 14.14 -12.87
C ALA A 127 9.76 15.29 -13.87
N ASN A 128 9.19 15.19 -15.06
CA ASN A 128 9.27 16.22 -16.11
C ASN A 128 8.12 17.23 -16.08
N ASP A 129 7.13 17.06 -15.19
CA ASP A 129 5.97 17.96 -15.04
C ASP A 129 5.48 17.98 -13.59
N ILE A 130 6.32 18.49 -12.69
CA ILE A 130 5.99 18.57 -11.25
C ILE A 130 4.80 19.51 -11.00
N ASP A 131 4.72 20.61 -11.74
CA ASP A 131 3.66 21.62 -11.59
C ASP A 131 2.30 21.13 -12.08
N GLY A 132 2.27 20.12 -12.95
CA GLY A 132 1.05 19.41 -13.37
C GLY A 132 0.39 18.62 -12.25
N GLY A 133 1.07 18.47 -11.11
CA GLY A 133 0.57 17.78 -9.93
C GLY A 133 0.76 16.26 -9.98
N ARG A 134 0.03 15.58 -9.11
CA ARG A 134 0.12 14.12 -8.98
C ARG A 134 -0.84 13.44 -9.95
N VAL A 135 -0.36 12.40 -10.62
CA VAL A 135 -1.14 11.56 -11.53
C VAL A 135 -1.25 10.14 -11.00
N LEU A 136 -2.23 9.38 -11.47
CA LEU A 136 -2.42 7.98 -11.09
C LEU A 136 -1.50 7.06 -11.89
N TYR A 137 -0.98 6.07 -11.19
CA TYR A 137 -0.21 4.96 -11.73
C TYR A 137 -0.84 3.63 -11.32
N LEU A 138 -0.57 2.60 -12.10
CA LEU A 138 -1.03 1.24 -11.87
C LEU A 138 0.12 0.28 -12.10
N ASP A 139 0.45 -0.53 -11.09
CA ASP A 139 1.46 -1.58 -11.20
C ASP A 139 0.96 -2.93 -10.70
N GLN A 140 1.52 -3.99 -11.29
CA GLN A 140 1.32 -5.34 -10.82
C GLN A 140 2.12 -5.59 -9.54
N VAL A 141 1.46 -6.12 -8.52
CA VAL A 141 2.09 -6.60 -7.30
C VAL A 141 2.32 -8.10 -7.43
N LYS A 142 3.58 -8.50 -7.43
CA LYS A 142 4.02 -9.89 -7.50
C LYS A 142 4.34 -10.41 -6.09
N TRP A 143 4.50 -11.72 -5.97
CA TRP A 143 4.82 -12.38 -4.70
C TRP A 143 6.08 -13.24 -4.87
N ASP A 144 7.02 -13.09 -3.95
CA ASP A 144 8.24 -13.92 -3.94
C ASP A 144 7.97 -15.30 -3.31
N SER A 145 8.98 -16.18 -3.32
CA SER A 145 8.90 -17.53 -2.76
C SER A 145 8.64 -17.59 -1.27
N ASP A 146 8.89 -16.51 -0.56
CA ASP A 146 8.67 -16.38 0.89
C ASP A 146 7.33 -15.68 1.21
N ASP A 147 6.44 -15.56 0.22
CA ASP A 147 5.16 -14.88 0.31
C ASP A 147 5.28 -13.38 0.66
N TRP A 148 6.31 -12.69 0.16
CA TRP A 148 6.36 -11.23 0.26
C TRP A 148 5.95 -10.56 -1.04
N PRO A 149 5.11 -9.49 -0.94
CA PRO A 149 4.75 -8.71 -2.12
C PRO A 149 5.91 -7.83 -2.57
N TYR A 150 6.01 -7.63 -3.88
CA TYR A 150 6.95 -6.70 -4.47
C TYR A 150 6.41 -6.13 -5.80
N ILE A 151 6.89 -4.96 -6.17
CA ILE A 151 6.75 -4.41 -7.52
C ILE A 151 8.09 -4.63 -8.23
N GLU A 152 8.05 -4.98 -9.51
CA GLU A 152 9.25 -5.28 -10.29
C GLU A 152 10.22 -4.10 -10.27
N GLY A 153 11.47 -4.36 -9.88
CA GLY A 153 12.49 -3.33 -9.71
C GLY A 153 12.27 -2.38 -8.54
N GLY A 154 11.15 -2.45 -7.80
CA GLY A 154 10.83 -1.57 -6.68
C GLY A 154 10.53 -0.12 -7.08
N ILE A 155 10.24 0.13 -8.34
CA ILE A 155 9.95 1.45 -8.92
C ILE A 155 8.72 1.40 -9.83
N PRO A 156 8.06 2.56 -10.11
CA PRO A 156 6.99 2.63 -11.10
C PRO A 156 7.38 2.08 -12.46
N SER A 157 6.54 1.23 -13.04
CA SER A 157 6.80 0.67 -14.37
C SER A 157 6.60 1.72 -15.46
N LYS A 158 7.47 1.72 -16.48
CA LYS A 158 7.30 2.56 -17.67
C LYS A 158 6.21 2.03 -18.60
N LYS A 159 6.00 0.71 -18.59
CA LYS A 159 4.97 0.00 -19.37
C LYS A 159 4.56 -1.24 -18.61
N SER A 160 3.27 -1.48 -18.54
CA SER A 160 2.68 -2.69 -17.98
C SER A 160 1.57 -3.17 -18.89
N ARG A 161 1.26 -4.47 -18.83
CA ARG A 161 0.00 -4.97 -19.39
C ARG A 161 -1.17 -4.38 -18.61
N LYS A 162 -2.37 -4.45 -19.13
CA LYS A 162 -3.59 -4.10 -18.40
C LYS A 162 -4.04 -5.26 -17.51
N PRO A 163 -4.70 -5.00 -16.38
CA PRO A 163 -5.49 -6.00 -15.67
C PRO A 163 -6.52 -6.64 -16.61
N TYR A 164 -6.80 -7.91 -16.39
CA TYR A 164 -7.80 -8.63 -17.20
C TYR A 164 -9.06 -8.91 -16.38
N PHE A 165 -10.20 -8.39 -16.85
CA PHE A 165 -11.53 -8.65 -16.29
C PHE A 165 -12.43 -9.17 -17.41
N LYS A 166 -12.86 -10.43 -17.30
CA LYS A 166 -13.51 -11.21 -18.36
C LYS A 166 -14.82 -10.58 -18.88
N ASP A 167 -15.61 -10.05 -17.96
CA ASP A 167 -16.96 -9.53 -18.27
C ASP A 167 -16.99 -8.01 -18.30
N TYR A 168 -15.83 -7.36 -18.28
CA TYR A 168 -15.75 -5.92 -18.33
C TYR A 168 -15.86 -5.41 -19.76
N VAL A 169 -17.05 -4.94 -20.11
CA VAL A 169 -17.26 -4.17 -21.35
C VAL A 169 -17.01 -2.70 -21.02
N PHE A 170 -15.89 -2.17 -21.45
CA PHE A 170 -15.61 -0.73 -21.35
C PHE A 170 -16.51 -0.01 -22.37
N ASN A 171 -17.66 0.46 -21.92
CA ASN A 171 -18.46 1.44 -22.68
C ASN A 171 -17.79 2.81 -22.57
N GLY A 172 -16.57 2.91 -23.11
CA GLY A 172 -15.79 4.12 -23.10
C GLY A 172 -16.50 5.24 -23.82
N ILE A 173 -16.49 6.43 -23.22
CA ILE A 173 -16.72 7.67 -23.95
C ILE A 173 -15.49 7.82 -24.85
N GLU A 174 -15.65 7.53 -26.14
CA GLU A 174 -14.67 7.95 -27.14
C GLU A 174 -14.70 9.49 -27.19
N ASN A 175 -13.60 10.12 -26.80
CA ASN A 175 -13.37 11.55 -27.02
C ASN A 175 -12.74 11.77 -28.39
#